data_83bc4732c6be6f2df8386f5d3bfb2e15
#
_entry.id   83bc4732c6be6f2df8386f5d3bfb2e15
#
_cell.length_a   1.000
_cell.length_b   1.000
_cell.length_c   1.000
_cell.angle_alpha   90.00
_cell.angle_beta   90.00
_cell.angle_gamma   90.00
#
_symmetry.space_group_name_H-M   'P 1'
#
loop_
_entity.id
_entity.type
_entity.pdbx_description
1 polymer ?
#
loop_
_entity_poly.entity_id
_entity_poly.type
_entity_poly.pdbx_seq_one_letter_code
_entity_poly.pdbx_strand_id
1 'polypeptide(L)'
;MSNFDPDFSSYQLVILDYNGDRWPEKMEKSFLEFVKNGGGVVVYHAANNAFKDWEEYNRIIGFGGWGGREETAGPYIYRQDGYLKYDDKSSGCAGSHGCRHEFVLHCGNPEHPVTKGLPAAWLHAQDELYDRMRGTGIIKDVLFWGYSDPTTKGSGRDELVMFTVDYGKTRIFHTTLGHAGNSLDDNIAMQCAGFQVTLLRGAEWAATGQVTQPVPDNFPTETTISLRKNYK
;
A
#
# COMPACT_ATOMS: atom_id res chain seq x y z
N MET A 1 -20.20 12.54 4.03
CA MET A 1 -19.01 13.38 3.70
C MET A 1 -19.31 14.87 3.53
N SER A 2 -20.57 15.32 3.35
CA SER A 2 -20.91 16.72 3.06
C SER A 2 -20.42 17.77 4.10
N ASN A 3 -20.15 17.35 5.33
CA ASN A 3 -19.69 18.24 6.41
C ASN A 3 -18.23 18.00 6.82
N PHE A 4 -17.50 17.12 6.12
CA PHE A 4 -16.09 16.85 6.38
C PHE A 4 -15.25 17.81 5.53
N ASP A 5 -14.66 18.79 6.16
CA ASP A 5 -13.85 19.84 5.52
C ASP A 5 -12.57 20.09 6.33
N PRO A 6 -11.62 19.13 6.30
CA PRO A 6 -10.38 19.25 7.06
C PRO A 6 -9.45 20.30 6.45
N ASP A 7 -8.80 21.06 7.31
CA ASP A 7 -7.65 21.88 6.92
C ASP A 7 -6.40 21.00 6.85
N PHE A 8 -6.12 20.43 5.68
CA PHE A 8 -4.95 19.58 5.48
C PHE A 8 -3.62 20.30 5.74
N SER A 9 -3.57 21.65 5.63
CA SER A 9 -2.33 22.41 5.85
C SER A 9 -1.83 22.34 7.30
N SER A 10 -2.71 21.98 8.24
CA SER A 10 -2.40 21.81 9.66
C SER A 10 -1.66 20.50 9.98
N TYR A 11 -1.51 19.61 9.01
CA TYR A 11 -0.94 18.26 9.20
C TYR A 11 0.37 18.08 8.44
N GLN A 12 1.24 17.20 8.92
CA GLN A 12 2.44 16.73 8.24
C GLN A 12 2.20 15.44 7.46
N LEU A 13 1.14 14.71 7.81
CA LEU A 13 0.80 13.40 7.28
C LEU A 13 -0.70 13.26 7.11
N VAL A 14 -1.12 12.71 5.97
CA VAL A 14 -2.47 12.22 5.75
C VAL A 14 -2.42 10.72 5.50
N ILE A 15 -3.17 9.95 6.30
CA ILE A 15 -3.35 8.52 6.09
C ILE A 15 -4.69 8.32 5.39
N LEU A 16 -4.64 7.81 4.17
CA LEU A 16 -5.82 7.48 3.38
C LEU A 16 -6.28 6.06 3.78
N ASP A 17 -7.35 6.00 4.55
CA ASP A 17 -8.08 4.79 4.94
C ASP A 17 -9.55 5.00 4.61
N TYR A 18 -9.83 5.18 3.32
CA TYR A 18 -11.16 5.51 2.84
C TYR A 18 -11.42 4.89 1.47
N ASN A 19 -12.50 4.14 1.37
CA ASN A 19 -13.03 3.60 0.12
C ASN A 19 -14.54 3.85 0.08
N GLY A 20 -14.96 4.96 -0.49
CA GLY A 20 -16.35 5.40 -0.52
C GLY A 20 -16.61 6.45 -1.59
N ASP A 21 -17.66 7.23 -1.39
CA ASP A 21 -18.08 8.26 -2.33
C ASP A 21 -16.99 9.29 -2.62
N ARG A 22 -17.05 9.87 -3.81
CA ARG A 22 -16.15 10.94 -4.25
C ARG A 22 -16.18 12.12 -3.26
N TRP A 23 -15.01 12.65 -2.94
CA TRP A 23 -14.90 13.82 -2.08
C TRP A 23 -15.48 15.08 -2.74
N PRO A 24 -15.97 16.04 -1.96
CA PRO A 24 -16.32 17.35 -2.49
C PRO A 24 -15.12 18.04 -3.15
N GLU A 25 -15.34 18.75 -4.24
CA GLU A 25 -14.27 19.41 -5.02
C GLU A 25 -13.36 20.32 -4.16
N LYS A 26 -13.92 21.01 -3.17
CA LYS A 26 -13.15 21.84 -2.23
C LYS A 26 -12.13 21.00 -1.45
N MET A 27 -12.55 19.84 -0.98
CA MET A 27 -11.69 18.91 -0.23
C MET A 27 -10.60 18.32 -1.15
N GLU A 28 -10.95 17.94 -2.38
CA GLU A 28 -9.98 17.46 -3.36
C GLU A 28 -8.90 18.51 -3.64
N LYS A 29 -9.28 19.76 -3.86
CA LYS A 29 -8.33 20.87 -4.07
C LYS A 29 -7.42 21.06 -2.86
N SER A 30 -7.98 21.07 -1.65
CA SER A 30 -7.21 21.22 -0.41
C SER A 30 -6.21 20.07 -0.22
N PHE A 31 -6.62 18.83 -0.50
CA PHE A 31 -5.72 17.67 -0.47
C PHE A 31 -4.61 17.77 -1.52
N LEU A 32 -4.92 18.17 -2.76
CA LEU A 32 -3.92 18.34 -3.80
C LEU A 32 -2.92 19.47 -3.47
N GLU A 33 -3.36 20.55 -2.83
CA GLU A 33 -2.47 21.59 -2.34
C GLU A 33 -1.53 21.08 -1.24
N PHE A 34 -2.05 20.31 -0.28
CA PHE A 34 -1.26 19.65 0.74
C PHE A 34 -0.16 18.77 0.11
N VAL A 35 -0.54 17.94 -0.86
CA VAL A 35 0.38 17.06 -1.59
C VAL A 35 1.43 17.89 -2.35
N LYS A 36 1.04 18.90 -3.13
CA LYS A 36 1.94 19.78 -3.88
C LYS A 36 2.97 20.50 -3.00
N ASN A 37 2.57 20.81 -1.76
CA ASN A 37 3.43 21.46 -0.77
C ASN A 37 4.39 20.50 -0.06
N GLY A 38 4.34 19.19 -0.39
CA GLY A 38 5.24 18.17 0.15
C GLY A 38 4.73 17.49 1.42
N GLY A 39 3.45 17.60 1.70
CA GLY A 39 2.80 16.84 2.79
C GLY A 39 2.93 15.34 2.59
N GLY A 40 3.17 14.58 3.66
CA GLY A 40 3.33 13.13 3.60
C GLY A 40 2.00 12.40 3.36
N VAL A 41 2.00 11.31 2.61
CA VAL A 41 0.81 10.51 2.35
C VAL A 41 1.08 9.03 2.64
N VAL A 42 0.19 8.39 3.36
CA VAL A 42 0.10 6.93 3.46
C VAL A 42 -1.16 6.48 2.74
N VAL A 43 -1.01 5.56 1.80
CA VAL A 43 -2.12 4.87 1.15
C VAL A 43 -2.25 3.50 1.80
N TYR A 44 -3.37 3.28 2.47
CA TYR A 44 -3.59 2.09 3.27
C TYR A 44 -4.65 1.19 2.63
N HIS A 45 -4.26 -0.03 2.30
CA HIS A 45 -5.12 -1.12 1.86
C HIS A 45 -6.20 -0.65 0.85
N ALA A 46 -7.48 -0.76 1.19
CA ALA A 46 -8.60 -0.48 0.29
C ALA A 46 -8.74 1.00 -0.14
N ALA A 47 -7.92 1.91 0.38
CA ALA A 47 -7.90 3.28 -0.12
C ALA A 47 -7.51 3.35 -1.62
N ASN A 48 -6.77 2.35 -2.11
CA ASN A 48 -6.42 2.26 -3.53
C ASN A 48 -7.59 1.82 -4.44
N ASN A 49 -8.74 1.49 -3.88
CA ASN A 49 -9.96 1.20 -4.64
C ASN A 49 -10.81 2.45 -4.90
N ALA A 50 -10.61 3.51 -4.11
CA ALA A 50 -11.40 4.73 -4.20
C ALA A 50 -11.13 5.52 -5.50
N PHE A 51 -12.10 6.32 -5.92
CA PHE A 51 -12.00 7.41 -6.87
C PHE A 51 -11.36 7.06 -8.23
N LYS A 52 -11.80 5.98 -8.87
CA LYS A 52 -11.26 5.56 -10.19
C LYS A 52 -11.21 6.70 -11.22
N ASP A 53 -12.18 7.62 -11.16
CA ASP A 53 -12.34 8.72 -12.10
C ASP A 53 -11.58 10.01 -11.66
N TRP A 54 -10.78 9.95 -10.60
CA TRP A 54 -9.94 11.05 -10.17
C TRP A 54 -8.48 10.80 -10.57
N GLU A 55 -8.10 11.33 -11.74
CA GLU A 55 -6.80 11.08 -12.35
C GLU A 55 -5.63 11.40 -11.42
N GLU A 56 -5.65 12.58 -10.76
CA GLU A 56 -4.56 12.96 -9.86
C GLU A 56 -4.47 12.04 -8.64
N TYR A 57 -5.60 11.61 -8.07
CA TYR A 57 -5.60 10.62 -7.00
C TYR A 57 -4.93 9.32 -7.46
N ASN A 58 -5.29 8.83 -8.64
CA ASN A 58 -4.70 7.59 -9.18
C ASN A 58 -3.20 7.70 -9.45
N ARG A 59 -2.70 8.89 -9.81
CA ARG A 59 -1.25 9.15 -9.89
C ARG A 59 -0.59 9.16 -8.52
N ILE A 60 -1.22 9.77 -7.51
CA ILE A 60 -0.72 9.86 -6.14
C ILE A 60 -0.64 8.48 -5.50
N ILE A 61 -1.66 7.65 -5.64
CA ILE A 61 -1.67 6.31 -5.04
C ILE A 61 -0.80 5.29 -5.78
N GLY A 62 -0.32 5.60 -6.99
CA GLY A 62 0.52 4.73 -7.82
C GLY A 62 -0.29 3.77 -8.68
N PHE A 63 -1.06 2.90 -8.06
CA PHE A 63 -2.01 1.99 -8.70
C PHE A 63 -3.27 1.79 -7.84
N GLY A 64 -4.31 1.24 -8.46
CA GLY A 64 -5.54 0.86 -7.77
C GLY A 64 -6.18 -0.39 -8.35
N GLY A 65 -7.20 -0.89 -7.65
CA GLY A 65 -7.97 -2.06 -8.07
C GLY A 65 -9.47 -1.82 -7.96
N TRP A 66 -10.24 -2.79 -8.40
CA TRP A 66 -11.71 -2.84 -8.30
C TRP A 66 -12.42 -1.57 -8.83
N GLY A 67 -13.66 -1.36 -8.39
CA GLY A 67 -14.44 -0.16 -8.74
C GLY A 67 -14.68 0.04 -10.25
N GLY A 68 -14.54 -1.04 -11.06
CA GLY A 68 -14.66 -0.98 -12.51
C GLY A 68 -13.43 -0.36 -13.21
N ARG A 69 -12.24 -0.51 -12.61
CA ARG A 69 -10.98 -0.19 -13.29
C ARG A 69 -10.66 -1.28 -14.31
N GLU A 70 -10.40 -0.85 -15.54
CA GLU A 70 -10.04 -1.67 -16.68
C GLU A 70 -8.77 -1.12 -17.35
N GLU A 71 -8.51 -1.40 -18.60
CA GLU A 71 -7.31 -0.96 -19.34
C GLU A 71 -7.10 0.55 -19.31
N THR A 72 -8.17 1.32 -19.27
CA THR A 72 -8.13 2.79 -19.19
C THR A 72 -7.57 3.32 -17.87
N ALA A 73 -7.53 2.48 -16.83
CA ALA A 73 -6.90 2.83 -15.56
C ALA A 73 -5.36 2.79 -15.61
N GLY A 74 -4.78 2.38 -16.72
CA GLY A 74 -3.34 2.27 -16.93
C GLY A 74 -2.84 0.83 -17.02
N PRO A 75 -1.51 0.62 -17.12
CA PRO A 75 -0.90 -0.69 -17.19
C PRO A 75 -1.10 -1.50 -15.90
N TYR A 76 -0.99 -2.82 -15.98
CA TYR A 76 -0.70 -3.63 -14.78
C TYR A 76 0.72 -3.33 -14.29
N ILE A 77 0.88 -3.20 -12.97
CA ILE A 77 2.18 -2.88 -12.36
C ILE A 77 2.57 -4.01 -11.40
N TYR A 78 3.62 -4.74 -11.73
CA TYR A 78 4.14 -5.87 -10.97
C TYR A 78 5.65 -6.04 -11.18
N ARG A 79 6.30 -7.01 -10.53
CA ARG A 79 7.70 -7.35 -10.80
C ARG A 79 7.79 -8.56 -11.72
N GLN A 80 8.77 -8.53 -12.60
CA GLN A 80 9.12 -9.64 -13.47
C GLN A 80 10.64 -9.66 -13.65
N ASP A 81 11.26 -10.83 -13.45
CA ASP A 81 12.71 -11.02 -13.64
C ASP A 81 13.58 -10.01 -12.84
N GLY A 82 13.10 -9.62 -11.65
CA GLY A 82 13.78 -8.67 -10.78
C GLY A 82 13.50 -7.18 -11.10
N TYR A 83 12.78 -6.88 -12.16
CA TYR A 83 12.48 -5.52 -12.61
C TYR A 83 11.01 -5.14 -12.43
N LEU A 84 10.77 -3.85 -12.29
CA LEU A 84 9.42 -3.30 -12.32
C LEU A 84 8.85 -3.36 -13.74
N LYS A 85 7.67 -3.91 -13.88
CA LYS A 85 6.97 -4.08 -15.16
C LYS A 85 5.72 -3.21 -15.19
N TYR A 86 5.58 -2.43 -16.26
CA TYR A 86 4.36 -1.74 -16.64
C TYR A 86 3.80 -2.44 -17.87
N ASP A 87 2.79 -3.27 -17.67
CA ASP A 87 2.18 -4.09 -18.73
C ASP A 87 0.91 -3.42 -19.26
N ASP A 88 1.06 -2.70 -20.35
CA ASP A 88 -0.01 -1.99 -21.08
C ASP A 88 -0.70 -2.86 -22.14
N LYS A 89 -0.23 -4.09 -22.35
CA LYS A 89 -0.70 -5.00 -23.40
C LYS A 89 -1.74 -6.00 -22.90
N SER A 90 -1.63 -6.42 -21.66
CA SER A 90 -2.59 -7.38 -21.10
C SER A 90 -3.93 -6.70 -20.81
N SER A 91 -5.01 -7.28 -21.34
CA SER A 91 -6.38 -6.84 -21.07
C SER A 91 -6.87 -7.38 -19.70
N GLY A 92 -7.96 -6.79 -19.24
CA GLY A 92 -8.72 -7.27 -18.07
C GLY A 92 -8.85 -6.24 -16.95
N CYS A 93 -9.77 -6.52 -16.03
CA CYS A 93 -10.07 -5.66 -14.90
C CYS A 93 -8.89 -5.58 -13.92
N ALA A 94 -8.79 -4.45 -13.22
CA ALA A 94 -7.85 -4.27 -12.13
C ALA A 94 -8.41 -4.77 -10.81
N GLY A 95 -7.51 -5.29 -9.99
CA GLY A 95 -7.78 -5.69 -8.61
C GLY A 95 -8.35 -7.09 -8.49
N SER A 96 -7.58 -7.93 -7.87
CA SER A 96 -7.92 -9.26 -7.42
C SER A 96 -7.07 -9.59 -6.19
N HIS A 97 -7.43 -10.61 -5.49
CA HIS A 97 -6.61 -11.30 -4.48
C HIS A 97 -7.06 -12.76 -4.46
N GLY A 98 -6.22 -13.67 -4.24
CA GLY A 98 -6.61 -15.07 -4.09
C GLY A 98 -7.40 -15.33 -2.80
N CYS A 99 -7.40 -16.57 -2.33
CA CYS A 99 -7.85 -16.87 -0.98
C CYS A 99 -6.91 -16.21 0.03
N ARG A 100 -7.44 -15.67 1.12
CA ARG A 100 -6.62 -15.14 2.22
C ARG A 100 -5.75 -16.24 2.81
N HIS A 101 -4.44 -16.02 2.87
CA HIS A 101 -3.45 -16.97 3.38
C HIS A 101 -2.24 -16.23 3.94
N GLU A 102 -1.32 -16.96 4.57
CA GLU A 102 0.01 -16.45 4.90
C GLU A 102 0.89 -16.46 3.65
N PHE A 103 1.69 -15.40 3.46
CA PHE A 103 2.60 -15.29 2.32
C PHE A 103 3.90 -14.62 2.71
N VAL A 104 4.98 -15.01 2.03
CA VAL A 104 6.29 -14.42 2.24
C VAL A 104 6.40 -13.11 1.48
N LEU A 105 6.89 -12.09 2.17
CA LEU A 105 7.26 -10.81 1.60
C LEU A 105 8.77 -10.70 1.45
N HIS A 106 9.22 -10.29 0.29
CA HIS A 106 10.63 -10.12 -0.05
C HIS A 106 10.98 -8.65 -0.13
N CYS A 107 12.10 -8.26 0.48
CA CYS A 107 12.59 -6.89 0.45
C CYS A 107 13.11 -6.52 -0.94
N GLY A 108 12.57 -5.45 -1.52
CA GLY A 108 12.98 -4.94 -2.82
C GLY A 108 14.07 -3.87 -2.76
N ASN A 109 14.10 -3.06 -1.68
CA ASN A 109 15.13 -2.04 -1.45
C ASN A 109 15.54 -2.01 0.04
N PRO A 110 16.62 -2.72 0.44
CA PRO A 110 17.06 -2.80 1.83
C PRO A 110 17.68 -1.49 2.38
N GLU A 111 18.06 -0.56 1.51
CA GLU A 111 18.68 0.70 1.93
C GLU A 111 17.65 1.81 2.19
N HIS A 112 16.40 1.61 1.80
CA HIS A 112 15.37 2.61 2.05
C HIS A 112 15.10 2.74 3.56
N PRO A 113 14.87 3.93 4.13
CA PRO A 113 14.66 4.13 5.57
C PRO A 113 13.57 3.22 6.17
N VAL A 114 12.50 2.96 5.44
CA VAL A 114 11.40 2.10 5.91
C VAL A 114 11.84 0.64 6.09
N THR A 115 12.67 0.13 5.20
CA THR A 115 13.09 -1.28 5.19
C THR A 115 14.41 -1.54 5.89
N LYS A 116 15.21 -0.50 6.10
CA LYS A 116 16.55 -0.62 6.67
C LYS A 116 16.54 -1.36 8.02
N GLY A 117 17.34 -2.43 8.08
CA GLY A 117 17.45 -3.30 9.25
C GLY A 117 16.31 -4.34 9.38
N LEU A 118 15.30 -4.34 8.51
CA LEU A 118 14.33 -5.43 8.43
C LEU A 118 14.94 -6.65 7.73
N PRO A 119 14.42 -7.87 7.98
CA PRO A 119 14.83 -9.07 7.26
C PRO A 119 14.64 -8.95 5.75
N ALA A 120 15.49 -9.65 4.98
CA ALA A 120 15.37 -9.73 3.53
C ALA A 120 14.05 -10.39 3.06
N ALA A 121 13.50 -11.28 3.90
CA ALA A 121 12.19 -11.88 3.70
C ALA A 121 11.52 -12.16 5.05
N TRP A 122 10.19 -12.09 5.09
CA TRP A 122 9.41 -12.40 6.29
C TRP A 122 8.00 -12.88 5.95
N LEU A 123 7.45 -13.78 6.77
CA LEU A 123 6.12 -14.34 6.60
C LEU A 123 5.06 -13.37 7.17
N HIS A 124 4.18 -12.90 6.29
CA HIS A 124 3.01 -12.13 6.70
C HIS A 124 1.88 -13.06 7.16
N ALA A 125 1.15 -12.63 8.18
CA ALA A 125 -0.03 -13.35 8.65
C ALA A 125 -1.13 -13.37 7.57
N GLN A 126 -2.12 -14.22 7.74
CA GLN A 126 -3.22 -14.37 6.80
C GLN A 126 -3.84 -13.01 6.40
N ASP A 127 -3.73 -12.67 5.12
CA ASP A 127 -4.20 -11.40 4.54
C ASP A 127 -4.63 -11.60 3.08
N GLU A 128 -5.07 -10.53 2.45
CA GLU A 128 -5.35 -10.42 1.03
C GLU A 128 -4.09 -9.94 0.28
N LEU A 129 -3.43 -10.86 -0.44
CA LEU A 129 -2.37 -10.44 -1.35
C LEU A 129 -3.02 -9.82 -2.60
N TYR A 130 -3.07 -8.51 -2.67
CA TYR A 130 -3.61 -7.79 -3.83
C TYR A 130 -2.78 -8.07 -5.08
N ASP A 131 -3.45 -8.42 -6.17
CA ASP A 131 -2.84 -8.71 -7.44
C ASP A 131 -3.57 -8.02 -8.61
N ARG A 132 -2.96 -8.07 -9.81
CA ARG A 132 -3.53 -7.46 -11.02
C ARG A 132 -3.89 -5.98 -10.84
N MET A 133 -3.06 -5.24 -10.10
CA MET A 133 -3.29 -3.82 -9.87
C MET A 133 -2.88 -3.00 -11.10
N ARG A 134 -3.71 -1.99 -11.45
CA ARG A 134 -3.46 -1.08 -12.57
C ARG A 134 -3.28 0.36 -12.08
N GLY A 135 -2.43 1.12 -12.76
CA GLY A 135 -2.25 2.52 -12.39
C GLY A 135 -1.38 3.30 -13.36
N THR A 136 -1.41 4.61 -13.17
CA THR A 136 -0.65 5.58 -13.96
C THR A 136 0.42 6.30 -13.13
N GLY A 137 0.55 5.95 -11.83
CA GLY A 137 1.57 6.53 -10.97
C GLY A 137 2.96 5.94 -11.27
N ILE A 138 3.99 6.71 -10.94
CA ILE A 138 5.39 6.30 -11.09
C ILE A 138 5.85 5.68 -9.79
N ILE A 139 6.07 4.38 -9.77
CA ILE A 139 6.64 3.69 -8.61
C ILE A 139 8.11 4.07 -8.50
N LYS A 140 8.50 4.61 -7.35
CA LYS A 140 9.87 5.07 -7.10
C LYS A 140 10.72 3.96 -6.51
N ASP A 141 10.27 3.37 -5.39
CA ASP A 141 10.96 2.28 -4.72
C ASP A 141 9.97 1.15 -4.43
N VAL A 142 10.30 -0.08 -4.82
CA VAL A 142 9.61 -1.28 -4.36
C VAL A 142 10.22 -1.66 -3.03
N LEU A 143 9.47 -1.55 -1.94
CA LEU A 143 9.93 -1.86 -0.59
C LEU A 143 9.76 -3.34 -0.25
N PHE A 144 8.56 -3.87 -0.52
CA PHE A 144 8.26 -5.30 -0.39
C PHE A 144 7.34 -5.76 -1.51
N TRP A 145 7.55 -7.00 -1.93
CA TRP A 145 6.73 -7.70 -2.91
C TRP A 145 6.45 -9.13 -2.44
N GLY A 146 5.39 -9.75 -2.97
CA GLY A 146 5.02 -11.14 -2.70
C GLY A 146 4.59 -11.87 -3.96
N TYR A 147 4.86 -13.16 -4.04
CA TYR A 147 4.40 -13.99 -5.14
C TYR A 147 2.93 -14.39 -4.95
N SER A 148 2.07 -13.97 -5.87
CA SER A 148 0.64 -14.29 -5.86
C SER A 148 0.40 -15.66 -6.49
N ASP A 149 0.39 -16.70 -5.64
CA ASP A 149 0.39 -18.10 -6.06
C ASP A 149 -0.93 -18.51 -6.74
N PRO A 150 -0.90 -19.06 -7.97
CA PRO A 150 -2.09 -19.58 -8.65
C PRO A 150 -2.82 -20.68 -7.89
N THR A 151 -2.15 -21.45 -7.02
CA THR A 151 -2.81 -22.48 -6.19
C THR A 151 -3.79 -21.87 -5.17
N THR A 152 -3.57 -20.62 -4.80
CA THR A 152 -4.50 -19.81 -3.96
C THR A 152 -5.40 -18.90 -4.80
N LYS A 153 -5.49 -19.11 -6.10
CA LYS A 153 -6.20 -18.28 -7.10
C LYS A 153 -5.50 -16.95 -7.41
N GLY A 154 -4.24 -16.86 -7.13
CA GLY A 154 -3.41 -15.69 -7.41
C GLY A 154 -3.08 -15.50 -8.89
N SER A 155 -2.38 -14.41 -9.19
CA SER A 155 -2.03 -13.98 -10.56
C SER A 155 -0.89 -14.79 -11.19
N GLY A 156 -0.05 -15.46 -10.40
CA GLY A 156 1.21 -16.05 -10.84
C GLY A 156 2.34 -15.04 -11.03
N ARG A 157 2.24 -13.86 -10.42
CA ARG A 157 3.19 -12.74 -10.56
C ARG A 157 3.77 -12.34 -9.21
N ASP A 158 4.92 -11.68 -9.26
CA ASP A 158 5.48 -10.98 -8.11
C ASP A 158 4.79 -9.61 -7.96
N GLU A 159 3.81 -9.52 -7.09
CA GLU A 159 2.99 -8.34 -6.92
C GLU A 159 3.61 -7.35 -5.91
N LEU A 160 3.44 -6.06 -6.15
CA LEU A 160 3.93 -5.04 -5.24
C LEU A 160 2.99 -4.94 -4.03
N VAL A 161 3.58 -5.03 -2.84
CA VAL A 161 2.83 -4.99 -1.58
C VAL A 161 3.08 -3.69 -0.82
N MET A 162 4.33 -3.24 -0.78
CA MET A 162 4.71 -1.94 -0.21
C MET A 162 5.66 -1.23 -1.15
N PHE A 163 5.39 0.03 -1.41
CA PHE A 163 6.20 0.83 -2.33
C PHE A 163 6.06 2.32 -2.05
N THR A 164 6.92 3.10 -2.66
CA THR A 164 6.82 4.57 -2.69
C THR A 164 6.46 5.05 -4.08
N VAL A 165 5.82 6.21 -4.16
CA VAL A 165 5.40 6.81 -5.43
C VAL A 165 6.17 8.09 -5.65
N ASP A 166 6.63 8.30 -6.87
CA ASP A 166 7.26 9.56 -7.29
C ASP A 166 6.18 10.56 -7.72
N TYR A 167 5.93 11.55 -6.86
CA TYR A 167 4.97 12.61 -7.11
C TYR A 167 5.47 13.94 -6.51
N GLY A 168 6.28 14.64 -7.30
CA GLY A 168 6.80 15.95 -6.91
C GLY A 168 7.65 15.93 -5.63
N LYS A 169 7.28 16.73 -4.63
CA LYS A 169 8.02 16.82 -3.35
C LYS A 169 7.48 15.92 -2.26
N THR A 170 6.34 15.30 -2.51
CA THR A 170 5.61 14.49 -1.52
C THR A 170 6.28 13.16 -1.31
N ARG A 171 6.32 12.71 -0.06
CA ARG A 171 6.69 11.35 0.29
C ARG A 171 5.42 10.53 0.41
N ILE A 172 5.24 9.57 -0.47
CA ILE A 172 4.07 8.70 -0.52
C ILE A 172 4.49 7.27 -0.23
N PHE A 173 3.97 6.71 0.84
CA PHE A 173 4.10 5.30 1.19
C PHE A 173 2.78 4.60 0.94
N HIS A 174 2.79 3.52 0.14
CA HIS A 174 1.63 2.71 -0.14
C HIS A 174 1.83 1.30 0.40
N THR A 175 0.84 0.78 1.11
CA THR A 175 0.77 -0.63 1.52
C THR A 175 -0.58 -1.23 1.14
N THR A 176 -0.58 -2.40 0.52
CA THR A 176 -1.78 -3.18 0.21
C THR A 176 -2.19 -4.11 1.34
N LEU A 177 -1.37 -4.24 2.39
CA LEU A 177 -1.65 -5.07 3.55
C LEU A 177 -2.68 -4.46 4.49
N GLY A 178 -3.21 -5.31 5.36
CA GLY A 178 -3.98 -4.89 6.52
C GLY A 178 -5.49 -5.00 6.34
N HIS A 179 -5.97 -6.03 5.66
CA HIS A 179 -7.40 -6.30 5.59
C HIS A 179 -8.02 -6.37 6.98
N ALA A 180 -9.08 -5.61 7.19
CA ALA A 180 -9.86 -5.58 8.41
C ALA A 180 -11.23 -6.23 8.18
N GLY A 181 -11.53 -7.29 8.93
CA GLY A 181 -12.85 -7.92 8.98
C GLY A 181 -13.79 -7.23 9.99
N ASN A 182 -14.93 -7.84 10.22
CA ASN A 182 -15.97 -7.29 11.09
C ASN A 182 -15.72 -7.52 12.59
N SER A 183 -14.73 -8.32 12.96
CA SER A 183 -14.38 -8.63 14.36
C SER A 183 -12.86 -8.57 14.56
N LEU A 184 -12.43 -8.47 15.83
CA LEU A 184 -10.99 -8.52 16.17
C LEU A 184 -10.35 -9.85 15.77
N ASP A 185 -11.09 -10.95 15.83
CA ASP A 185 -10.60 -12.29 15.46
C ASP A 185 -10.41 -12.41 13.93
N ASP A 186 -11.14 -11.63 13.13
CA ASP A 186 -11.00 -11.58 11.69
C ASP A 186 -9.85 -10.67 11.23
N ASN A 187 -9.21 -9.95 12.18
CA ASN A 187 -8.18 -8.95 11.90
C ASN A 187 -6.76 -9.49 12.12
N ILE A 188 -6.48 -10.74 11.74
CA ILE A 188 -5.17 -11.38 11.92
C ILE A 188 -4.07 -10.58 11.18
N ALA A 189 -4.36 -10.10 9.98
CA ALA A 189 -3.45 -9.26 9.21
C ALA A 189 -2.98 -8.02 10.00
N MET A 190 -3.91 -7.33 10.65
CA MET A 190 -3.61 -6.14 11.47
C MET A 190 -2.86 -6.46 12.75
N GLN A 191 -2.95 -7.69 13.26
CA GLN A 191 -2.21 -8.16 14.43
C GLN A 191 -0.75 -8.53 14.09
N CYS A 192 -0.41 -8.70 12.79
CA CYS A 192 0.93 -9.05 12.38
C CYS A 192 1.94 -7.97 12.77
N ALA A 193 2.95 -8.33 13.55
CA ALA A 193 3.98 -7.40 14.00
C ALA A 193 4.75 -6.78 12.81
N GLY A 194 4.98 -7.55 11.74
CA GLY A 194 5.60 -7.06 10.51
C GLY A 194 4.78 -5.96 9.83
N PHE A 195 3.46 -6.15 9.72
CA PHE A 195 2.56 -5.14 9.20
C PHE A 195 2.58 -3.86 10.06
N GLN A 196 2.40 -3.99 11.38
CA GLN A 196 2.36 -2.83 12.27
C GLN A 196 3.66 -2.03 12.23
N VAL A 197 4.80 -2.71 12.25
CA VAL A 197 6.12 -2.06 12.18
C VAL A 197 6.32 -1.35 10.85
N THR A 198 6.00 -1.99 9.73
CA THR A 198 6.19 -1.38 8.40
C THR A 198 5.23 -0.23 8.15
N LEU A 199 3.97 -0.31 8.62
CA LEU A 199 3.01 0.80 8.55
C LEU A 199 3.48 2.01 9.35
N LEU A 200 3.92 1.81 10.60
CA LEU A 200 4.42 2.90 11.45
C LEU A 200 5.70 3.53 10.88
N ARG A 201 6.65 2.72 10.38
CA ARG A 201 7.87 3.21 9.73
C ARG A 201 7.55 3.96 8.44
N GLY A 202 6.60 3.46 7.64
CA GLY A 202 6.12 4.12 6.43
C GLY A 202 5.48 5.48 6.73
N ALA A 203 4.66 5.55 7.79
CA ALA A 203 4.03 6.79 8.24
C ALA A 203 5.06 7.80 8.77
N GLU A 204 6.02 7.37 9.59
CA GLU A 204 7.10 8.22 10.07
C GLU A 204 7.94 8.77 8.92
N TRP A 205 8.34 7.90 7.97
CA TRP A 205 9.08 8.33 6.80
C TRP A 205 8.30 9.31 5.93
N ALA A 206 7.01 9.04 5.68
CA ALA A 206 6.18 9.94 4.89
C ALA A 206 6.07 11.32 5.54
N ALA A 207 5.93 11.38 6.87
CA ALA A 207 5.83 12.63 7.61
C ALA A 207 7.17 13.39 7.67
N THR A 208 8.29 12.70 7.92
CA THR A 208 9.57 13.33 8.33
C THR A 208 10.72 13.14 7.35
N GLY A 209 10.66 12.14 6.46
CA GLY A 209 11.76 11.69 5.61
C GLY A 209 12.74 10.75 6.32
N GLN A 210 12.52 10.44 7.59
CA GLN A 210 13.38 9.59 8.42
C GLN A 210 12.59 8.47 9.08
N VAL A 211 13.29 7.46 9.61
CA VAL A 211 12.72 6.40 10.44
C VAL A 211 13.61 6.22 11.65
N THR A 212 13.05 6.44 12.82
CA THR A 212 13.72 6.27 14.12
C THR A 212 13.28 5.01 14.86
N GLN A 213 12.16 4.43 14.45
CA GLN A 213 11.62 3.23 15.08
C GLN A 213 12.55 2.03 14.89
N PRO A 214 12.96 1.35 15.99
CA PRO A 214 13.79 0.16 15.89
C PRO A 214 13.01 -1.02 15.31
N VAL A 215 13.73 -2.01 14.82
CA VAL A 215 13.15 -3.32 14.53
C VAL A 215 12.97 -4.07 15.84
N PRO A 216 11.77 -4.49 16.23
CA PRO A 216 11.56 -5.19 17.50
C PRO A 216 12.01 -6.65 17.40
N ASP A 217 12.41 -7.23 18.54
CA ASP A 217 12.86 -8.62 18.62
C ASP A 217 11.80 -9.63 18.17
N ASN A 218 10.52 -9.26 18.26
CA ASN A 218 9.40 -10.09 17.81
C ASN A 218 8.98 -9.81 16.35
N PHE A 219 9.86 -9.25 15.52
CA PHE A 219 9.56 -9.15 14.08
C PHE A 219 9.45 -10.56 13.49
N PRO A 220 8.50 -10.83 12.55
CA PRO A 220 8.37 -12.15 11.94
C PRO A 220 9.62 -12.58 11.19
N THR A 221 9.84 -13.90 11.10
CA THR A 221 10.87 -14.50 10.26
C THR A 221 10.29 -14.92 8.92
N GLU A 222 11.12 -15.45 8.03
CA GLU A 222 10.65 -15.99 6.73
C GLU A 222 9.69 -17.20 6.87
N THR A 223 9.76 -17.91 8.01
CA THR A 223 8.98 -19.14 8.24
C THR A 223 8.01 -19.05 9.41
N THR A 224 7.98 -17.94 10.14
CA THR A 224 7.17 -17.82 11.35
C THR A 224 6.52 -16.44 11.42
N ILE A 225 5.18 -16.42 11.51
CA ILE A 225 4.42 -15.20 11.78
C ILE A 225 4.64 -14.74 13.23
N SER A 226 4.43 -13.46 13.47
CA SER A 226 4.40 -12.88 14.82
C SER A 226 3.16 -12.02 14.98
N LEU A 227 2.33 -12.35 15.96
CA LEU A 227 1.08 -11.64 16.23
C LEU A 227 1.15 -10.86 17.54
N ARG A 228 0.74 -9.60 17.50
CA ARG A 228 0.52 -8.74 18.65
C ARG A 228 -0.97 -8.67 18.95
N LYS A 229 -1.44 -9.48 19.90
CA LYS A 229 -2.88 -9.61 20.22
C LYS A 229 -3.41 -8.51 21.15
N ASN A 230 -2.53 -7.77 21.81
CA ASN A 230 -2.90 -6.74 22.79
C ASN A 230 -2.61 -5.35 22.23
N TYR A 231 -3.62 -4.72 21.67
CA TYR A 231 -3.62 -3.28 21.41
C TYR A 231 -3.87 -2.55 22.75
N LYS A 232 -2.84 -2.28 23.52
CA LYS A 232 -2.91 -1.37 24.66
C LYS A 232 -1.95 -0.23 24.44
#